data_4e52be62240e7bfa0441af33612e15ef
#
_entry.id   4e52be62240e7bfa0441af33612e15ef
#
_cell.length_a   1.000
_cell.length_b   1.000
_cell.length_c   1.000
_cell.angle_alpha   90.00
_cell.angle_beta   90.00
_cell.angle_gamma   90.00
#
_symmetry.space_group_name_H-M   'P 1'
#
loop_
_entity.id
_entity.type
_entity.pdbx_description
1 polymer ?
#
loop_
_entity_poly.entity_id
_entity_poly.type
_entity_poly.pdbx_seq_one_letter_code
_entity_poly.pdbx_strand_id
1 'polypeptide(L)'
;MTDTRPVSSPLLSLRSRLLFLICLATLPAVLFTLFAASNEREAMLARMEREALQLARLTSHEHSHQIQGTRKLLAWLASKFAPAEAPAPAAVDSNFLQALLAGHPQLANLGVLSADGQVVASAYALPSYQSWRDNPVFRAALQSRDIVTGTYAISPIFQRPTLNHALAV
;
A
#
# COMPACT_ATOMS: atom_id res chain seq x y z
N MET A 1 37.19 39.33 77.96
CA MET A 1 36.77 40.23 76.83
C MET A 1 36.49 39.34 75.63
N THR A 2 35.25 38.89 75.50
CA THR A 2 34.77 38.03 74.41
C THR A 2 33.93 38.90 73.46
N ASP A 3 34.51 39.24 72.33
CA ASP A 3 33.88 40.02 71.28
C ASP A 3 32.95 39.07 70.49
N THR A 4 31.66 39.09 70.76
CA THR A 4 30.63 38.41 70.04
C THR A 4 30.16 39.34 68.91
N ARG A 5 30.76 39.20 67.74
CA ARG A 5 30.23 39.84 66.52
C ARG A 5 28.92 39.14 66.15
N PRO A 6 27.83 39.89 65.99
CA PRO A 6 26.59 39.30 65.45
C PRO A 6 26.79 38.97 63.95
N VAL A 7 26.60 37.71 63.59
CA VAL A 7 26.52 37.29 62.23
C VAL A 7 25.25 37.93 61.62
N SER A 8 25.46 39.05 60.91
CA SER A 8 24.41 39.64 60.10
C SER A 8 24.14 38.72 58.93
N SER A 9 23.13 37.86 59.02
CA SER A 9 22.56 37.17 57.87
C SER A 9 22.21 38.20 56.81
N PRO A 10 22.66 38.03 55.53
CA PRO A 10 22.30 38.95 54.49
C PRO A 10 20.83 38.68 54.16
N LEU A 11 19.96 39.22 54.98
CA LEU A 11 18.53 39.13 54.80
C LEU A 11 18.20 39.94 53.54
N LEU A 12 18.02 39.17 52.51
CA LEU A 12 17.27 39.42 51.29
C LEU A 12 16.54 40.77 51.36
N SER A 13 16.98 41.73 50.59
CA SER A 13 16.31 43.03 50.42
C SER A 13 14.84 42.76 50.09
N LEU A 14 13.95 43.68 50.40
CA LEU A 14 12.52 43.56 50.12
C LEU A 14 12.25 43.15 48.65
N ARG A 15 13.10 43.62 47.73
CA ARG A 15 13.09 43.24 46.33
C ARG A 15 13.37 41.78 46.09
N SER A 16 14.32 41.19 46.78
CA SER A 16 14.66 39.76 46.65
C SER A 16 13.54 38.83 47.18
N ARG A 17 12.88 39.21 48.24
CA ARG A 17 11.70 38.49 48.75
C ARG A 17 10.53 38.53 47.78
N LEU A 18 10.30 39.70 47.15
CA LEU A 18 9.26 39.88 46.15
C LEU A 18 9.56 39.03 44.88
N LEU A 19 10.78 39.07 44.41
CA LEU A 19 11.23 38.23 43.28
C LEU A 19 11.10 36.73 43.57
N PHE A 20 11.47 36.30 44.78
CA PHE A 20 11.34 34.90 45.19
C PHE A 20 9.87 34.45 45.21
N LEU A 21 8.95 35.28 45.71
CA LEU A 21 7.52 35.00 45.68
C LEU A 21 6.95 34.90 44.28
N ILE A 22 7.38 35.84 43.38
CA ILE A 22 6.96 35.78 41.99
C ILE A 22 7.48 34.52 41.29
N CYS A 23 8.76 34.17 41.46
CA CYS A 23 9.32 32.95 40.92
C CYS A 23 8.64 31.70 41.46
N LEU A 24 8.35 31.67 42.78
CA LEU A 24 7.66 30.54 43.41
C LEU A 24 6.24 30.37 42.86
N ALA A 25 5.54 31.46 42.53
CA ALA A 25 4.20 31.42 41.96
C ALA A 25 4.21 31.05 40.46
N THR A 26 5.20 31.51 39.67
CA THR A 26 5.26 31.30 38.23
C THR A 26 5.89 29.96 37.83
N LEU A 27 6.82 29.45 38.66
CA LEU A 27 7.57 28.22 38.37
C LEU A 27 6.65 26.97 38.21
N PRO A 28 5.67 26.71 39.05
CA PRO A 28 4.76 25.58 38.89
C PRO A 28 3.90 25.71 37.63
N ALA A 29 3.48 26.93 37.26
CA ALA A 29 2.70 27.14 36.04
C ALA A 29 3.53 26.85 34.78
N VAL A 30 4.78 27.29 34.74
CA VAL A 30 5.69 27.00 33.63
C VAL A 30 6.02 25.51 33.54
N LEU A 31 6.28 24.85 34.68
CA LEU A 31 6.52 23.42 34.70
C LEU A 31 5.29 22.62 34.23
N PHE A 32 4.11 23.03 34.64
CA PHE A 32 2.86 22.38 34.19
C PHE A 32 2.64 22.54 32.68
N THR A 33 2.86 23.72 32.13
CA THR A 33 2.72 23.93 30.67
C THR A 33 3.75 23.13 29.88
N LEU A 34 5.00 23.04 30.33
CA LEU A 34 6.02 22.21 29.68
C LEU A 34 5.69 20.72 29.77
N PHE A 35 5.19 20.26 30.91
CA PHE A 35 4.75 18.87 31.09
C PHE A 35 3.55 18.53 30.22
N ALA A 36 2.55 19.42 30.15
CA ALA A 36 1.38 19.25 29.28
C ALA A 36 1.79 19.18 27.81
N ALA A 37 2.68 20.09 27.37
CA ALA A 37 3.17 20.12 25.99
C ALA A 37 3.97 18.86 25.60
N SER A 38 4.71 18.25 26.53
CA SER A 38 5.43 17.00 26.26
C SER A 38 4.49 15.82 26.12
N ASN A 39 3.48 15.71 26.97
CA ASN A 39 2.48 14.65 26.91
C ASN A 39 1.61 14.73 25.63
N GLU A 40 1.28 15.94 25.15
CA GLU A 40 0.53 16.13 23.90
C GLU A 40 1.32 15.64 22.70
N ARG A 41 2.64 15.86 22.65
CA ARG A 41 3.50 15.38 21.56
C ARG A 41 3.52 13.85 21.47
N GLU A 42 3.67 13.17 22.58
CA GLU A 42 3.66 11.69 22.59
C GLU A 42 2.30 11.13 22.19
N ALA A 43 1.21 11.73 22.68
CA ALA A 43 -0.14 11.35 22.29
C ALA A 43 -0.40 11.58 20.78
N MET A 44 0.14 12.66 20.21
CA MET A 44 -0.02 12.99 18.80
C MET A 44 0.76 12.00 17.91
N LEU A 45 1.99 11.67 18.28
CA LEU A 45 2.78 10.66 17.56
C LEU A 45 2.12 9.29 17.60
N ALA A 46 1.61 8.86 18.75
CA ALA A 46 0.90 7.60 18.88
C ALA A 46 -0.45 7.56 18.13
N ARG A 47 -1.08 8.71 17.90
CA ARG A 47 -2.27 8.81 17.03
C ARG A 47 -1.89 8.70 15.56
N MET A 48 -0.88 9.44 15.12
CA MET A 48 -0.39 9.38 13.73
C MET A 48 0.05 7.98 13.34
N GLU A 49 0.75 7.27 14.21
CA GLU A 49 1.16 5.89 13.99
C GLU A 49 -0.05 4.95 13.83
N ARG A 50 -1.05 5.09 14.69
CA ARG A 50 -2.29 4.29 14.61
C ARG A 50 -3.09 4.59 13.33
N GLU A 51 -3.23 5.85 12.96
CA GLU A 51 -3.90 6.25 11.71
C GLU A 51 -3.16 5.72 10.48
N ALA A 52 -1.83 5.83 10.46
CA ALA A 52 -1.02 5.29 9.38
C ALA A 52 -1.17 3.77 9.25
N LEU A 53 -1.16 3.04 10.37
CA LEU A 53 -1.39 1.60 10.39
C LEU A 53 -2.80 1.21 9.95
N GLN A 54 -3.82 1.99 10.31
CA GLN A 54 -5.20 1.75 9.86
C GLN A 54 -5.33 1.96 8.36
N LEU A 55 -4.77 3.06 7.82
CA LEU A 55 -4.76 3.31 6.39
C LEU A 55 -4.02 2.22 5.62
N ALA A 56 -2.85 1.80 6.11
CA ALA A 56 -2.08 0.71 5.50
C ALA A 56 -2.86 -0.62 5.49
N ARG A 57 -3.58 -0.94 6.57
CA ARG A 57 -4.43 -2.15 6.64
C ARG A 57 -5.62 -2.08 5.70
N LEU A 58 -6.31 -0.95 5.62
CA LEU A 58 -7.44 -0.75 4.70
C LEU A 58 -6.99 -0.91 3.25
N THR A 59 -5.87 -0.29 2.87
CA THR A 59 -5.31 -0.40 1.52
C THR A 59 -4.86 -1.84 1.21
N SER A 60 -4.29 -2.55 2.17
CA SER A 60 -3.89 -3.95 2.02
C SER A 60 -5.10 -4.88 1.83
N HIS A 61 -6.18 -4.67 2.56
CA HIS A 61 -7.42 -5.44 2.40
C HIS A 61 -8.05 -5.24 1.02
N GLU A 62 -8.15 -4.00 0.56
CA GLU A 62 -8.67 -3.68 -0.77
C GLU A 62 -7.86 -4.36 -1.88
N HIS A 63 -6.53 -4.29 -1.78
CA HIS A 63 -5.64 -4.97 -2.73
C HIS A 63 -5.82 -6.49 -2.74
N SER A 64 -5.96 -7.09 -1.56
CA SER A 64 -6.15 -8.53 -1.43
C SER A 64 -7.47 -9.00 -2.06
N HIS A 65 -8.54 -8.23 -1.90
CA HIS A 65 -9.83 -8.50 -2.54
C HIS A 65 -9.76 -8.43 -4.07
N GLN A 66 -9.07 -7.43 -4.62
CA GLN A 66 -8.89 -7.29 -6.07
C GLN A 66 -8.10 -8.46 -6.65
N ILE A 67 -7.01 -8.87 -5.99
CA ILE A 67 -6.20 -10.02 -6.41
C ILE A 67 -7.04 -11.31 -6.37
N GLN A 68 -7.82 -11.53 -5.32
CA GLN A 68 -8.68 -12.71 -5.21
C GLN A 68 -9.78 -12.72 -6.28
N GLY A 69 -10.36 -11.57 -6.61
CA GLY A 69 -11.32 -11.43 -7.70
C GLY A 69 -10.71 -11.81 -9.05
N THR A 70 -9.53 -11.28 -9.35
CA THR A 70 -8.76 -11.63 -10.57
C THR A 70 -8.42 -13.12 -10.60
N ARG A 71 -8.03 -13.69 -9.47
CA ARG A 71 -7.72 -15.12 -9.34
C ARG A 71 -8.93 -16.01 -9.68
N LYS A 72 -10.09 -15.69 -9.15
CA LYS A 72 -11.34 -16.41 -9.44
C LYS A 72 -11.72 -16.31 -10.91
N LEU A 73 -11.57 -15.12 -11.50
CA LEU A 73 -11.85 -14.90 -12.91
C LEU A 73 -10.92 -15.71 -13.82
N LEU A 74 -9.61 -15.69 -13.56
CA LEU A 74 -8.65 -16.47 -14.32
C LEU A 74 -8.87 -17.97 -14.16
N ALA A 75 -9.16 -18.46 -12.97
CA ALA A 75 -9.47 -19.86 -12.73
C ALA A 75 -10.75 -20.29 -13.46
N TRP A 76 -11.78 -19.44 -13.47
CA TRP A 76 -13.01 -19.69 -14.23
C TRP A 76 -12.74 -19.71 -15.73
N LEU A 77 -11.99 -18.77 -16.27
CA LEU A 77 -11.56 -18.76 -17.67
C LEU A 77 -10.76 -20.03 -18.01
N ALA A 78 -9.80 -20.39 -17.16
CA ALA A 78 -9.02 -21.61 -17.31
C ALA A 78 -9.92 -22.85 -17.43
N SER A 79 -10.93 -22.98 -16.56
CA SER A 79 -11.86 -24.10 -16.61
C SER A 79 -12.72 -24.15 -17.88
N LYS A 80 -12.92 -23.01 -18.54
CA LYS A 80 -13.67 -22.92 -19.81
C LYS A 80 -12.83 -23.25 -21.01
N PHE A 81 -11.52 -23.00 -20.95
CA PHE A 81 -10.58 -23.16 -22.07
C PHE A 81 -9.60 -24.32 -21.85
N ALA A 82 -9.68 -25.06 -20.75
CA ALA A 82 -8.89 -26.26 -20.53
C ALA A 82 -9.23 -27.31 -21.61
N PRO A 83 -8.23 -27.87 -22.28
CA PRO A 83 -8.40 -28.72 -23.45
C PRO A 83 -8.86 -30.15 -23.10
N ALA A 84 -9.86 -30.33 -22.24
CA ALA A 84 -10.25 -31.71 -21.86
C ALA A 84 -11.09 -32.41 -22.90
N GLU A 85 -11.83 -31.75 -23.82
CA GLU A 85 -12.65 -32.37 -24.88
C GLU A 85 -13.23 -31.38 -25.90
N ALA A 86 -12.68 -30.15 -25.99
CA ALA A 86 -13.18 -29.20 -26.96
C ALA A 86 -12.56 -29.45 -28.34
N PRO A 87 -13.40 -29.57 -29.40
CA PRO A 87 -12.87 -29.37 -30.75
C PRO A 87 -12.20 -28.01 -30.80
N ALA A 88 -11.00 -27.94 -31.37
CA ALA A 88 -10.09 -26.80 -31.54
C ALA A 88 -10.59 -25.48 -30.92
N PRO A 89 -9.78 -24.73 -30.19
CA PRO A 89 -10.20 -23.61 -29.33
C PRO A 89 -11.23 -22.78 -30.11
N ALA A 90 -12.50 -23.12 -29.91
CA ALA A 90 -13.59 -22.44 -30.56
C ALA A 90 -13.48 -21.01 -30.09
N ALA A 91 -12.80 -20.26 -30.95
CA ALA A 91 -12.70 -18.84 -30.98
C ALA A 91 -12.96 -18.20 -29.61
N VAL A 92 -11.91 -18.13 -28.78
CA VAL A 92 -11.94 -17.09 -27.75
C VAL A 92 -12.10 -15.79 -28.53
N ASP A 93 -13.35 -15.36 -28.67
CA ASP A 93 -13.66 -14.17 -29.43
C ASP A 93 -13.21 -12.96 -28.62
N SER A 94 -12.48 -12.05 -29.24
CA SER A 94 -12.12 -10.78 -28.61
C SER A 94 -13.34 -10.03 -28.08
N ASN A 95 -14.50 -10.17 -28.74
CA ASN A 95 -15.77 -9.59 -28.26
C ASN A 95 -16.22 -10.19 -26.90
N PHE A 96 -16.04 -11.49 -26.73
CA PHE A 96 -16.33 -12.14 -25.43
C PHE A 96 -15.41 -11.59 -24.32
N LEU A 97 -14.10 -11.45 -24.61
CA LEU A 97 -13.16 -10.88 -23.66
C LEU A 97 -13.45 -9.40 -23.35
N GLN A 98 -13.90 -8.62 -24.35
CA GLN A 98 -14.34 -7.24 -24.15
C GLN A 98 -15.58 -7.15 -23.26
N ALA A 99 -16.60 -7.99 -23.52
CA ALA A 99 -17.80 -8.02 -22.70
C ALA A 99 -17.49 -8.42 -21.24
N LEU A 100 -16.57 -9.37 -21.05
CA LEU A 100 -16.12 -9.78 -19.73
C LEU A 100 -15.34 -8.67 -19.04
N LEU A 101 -14.46 -7.97 -19.75
CA LEU A 101 -13.69 -6.84 -19.25
C LEU A 101 -14.58 -5.67 -18.81
N ALA A 102 -15.69 -5.43 -19.53
CA ALA A 102 -16.65 -4.39 -19.18
C ALA A 102 -17.30 -4.62 -17.79
N GLY A 103 -17.44 -5.86 -17.36
CA GLY A 103 -17.90 -6.22 -16.02
C GLY A 103 -16.83 -6.11 -14.94
N HIS A 104 -15.56 -5.83 -15.31
CA HIS A 104 -14.42 -5.83 -14.40
C HIS A 104 -13.56 -4.55 -14.58
N PRO A 105 -14.05 -3.38 -14.12
CA PRO A 105 -13.39 -2.09 -14.38
C PRO A 105 -12.00 -1.97 -13.75
N GLN A 106 -11.66 -2.84 -12.81
CA GLN A 106 -10.32 -2.91 -12.19
C GLN A 106 -9.28 -3.55 -13.12
N LEU A 107 -9.69 -4.27 -14.18
CA LEU A 107 -8.78 -4.88 -15.13
C LEU A 107 -8.52 -3.92 -16.29
N ALA A 108 -7.27 -3.83 -16.72
CA ALA A 108 -6.89 -3.00 -17.87
C ALA A 108 -7.06 -3.75 -19.19
N ASN A 109 -6.77 -5.05 -19.22
CA ASN A 109 -6.94 -5.92 -20.38
C ASN A 109 -7.07 -7.38 -19.95
N LEU A 110 -7.62 -8.17 -20.84
CA LEU A 110 -7.76 -9.62 -20.72
C LEU A 110 -7.33 -10.24 -22.04
N GLY A 111 -6.49 -11.28 -21.98
CA GLY A 111 -6.01 -11.94 -23.18
C GLY A 111 -5.69 -13.41 -22.94
N VAL A 112 -5.71 -14.17 -24.02
CA VAL A 112 -5.30 -15.55 -24.09
C VAL A 112 -4.09 -15.65 -25.00
N LEU A 113 -3.07 -16.33 -24.51
CA LEU A 113 -1.82 -16.58 -25.22
C LEU A 113 -1.68 -18.09 -25.47
N SER A 114 -1.10 -18.44 -26.59
CA SER A 114 -0.67 -19.81 -26.86
C SER A 114 0.62 -20.14 -26.07
N ALA A 115 0.98 -21.41 -25.94
CA ALA A 115 2.16 -21.85 -25.22
C ALA A 115 3.48 -21.33 -25.78
N ASP A 116 3.49 -20.89 -27.03
CA ASP A 116 4.63 -20.24 -27.70
C ASP A 116 4.66 -18.72 -27.54
N GLY A 117 3.71 -18.14 -26.79
CA GLY A 117 3.65 -16.72 -26.47
C GLY A 117 2.98 -15.86 -27.53
N GLN A 118 2.26 -16.47 -28.48
CA GLN A 118 1.46 -15.75 -29.45
C GLN A 118 0.11 -15.36 -28.86
N VAL A 119 -0.40 -14.19 -29.25
CA VAL A 119 -1.71 -13.72 -28.83
C VAL A 119 -2.79 -14.45 -29.62
N VAL A 120 -3.57 -15.30 -28.96
CA VAL A 120 -4.73 -15.98 -29.55
C VAL A 120 -5.92 -15.04 -29.60
N ALA A 121 -6.23 -14.38 -28.49
CA ALA A 121 -7.29 -13.38 -28.39
C ALA A 121 -6.96 -12.37 -27.30
N SER A 122 -7.47 -11.15 -27.46
CA SER A 122 -7.32 -10.09 -26.44
C SER A 122 -8.50 -9.13 -26.53
N ALA A 123 -8.94 -8.63 -25.36
CA ALA A 123 -10.03 -7.66 -25.29
C ALA A 123 -9.64 -6.33 -25.99
N TYR A 124 -8.40 -5.87 -25.76
CA TYR A 124 -7.84 -4.76 -26.52
C TYR A 124 -6.67 -5.24 -27.38
N ALA A 125 -6.53 -4.66 -28.55
CA ALA A 125 -5.45 -5.00 -29.46
C ALA A 125 -4.07 -4.83 -28.78
N LEU A 126 -3.29 -5.90 -28.79
CA LEU A 126 -1.92 -5.88 -28.33
C LEU A 126 -0.99 -5.51 -29.50
N PRO A 127 0.10 -4.76 -29.26
CA PRO A 127 1.06 -4.46 -30.31
C PRO A 127 1.63 -5.75 -30.90
N SER A 128 1.61 -5.89 -32.21
CA SER A 128 2.03 -7.10 -32.94
C SER A 128 3.52 -7.42 -32.83
N TYR A 129 4.33 -6.45 -32.41
CA TYR A 129 5.78 -6.60 -32.22
C TYR A 129 6.16 -7.18 -30.83
N GLN A 130 5.21 -7.37 -29.94
CA GLN A 130 5.48 -7.82 -28.58
C GLN A 130 5.36 -9.34 -28.50
N SER A 131 6.50 -10.03 -28.52
CA SER A 131 6.55 -11.44 -28.14
C SER A 131 6.42 -11.57 -26.62
N TRP A 132 5.43 -12.34 -26.18
CA TRP A 132 5.25 -12.66 -24.77
C TRP A 132 6.17 -13.76 -24.28
N ARG A 133 6.85 -14.45 -25.19
CA ARG A 133 7.74 -15.59 -24.88
C ARG A 133 8.84 -15.23 -23.88
N ASP A 134 9.36 -14.00 -23.97
CA ASP A 134 10.42 -13.51 -23.10
C ASP A 134 9.91 -12.81 -21.83
N ASN A 135 8.59 -12.67 -21.70
CA ASN A 135 7.99 -12.05 -20.53
C ASN A 135 8.17 -12.97 -19.31
N PRO A 136 8.73 -12.46 -18.17
CA PRO A 136 9.01 -13.28 -17.00
C PRO A 136 7.73 -13.87 -16.37
N VAL A 137 6.60 -13.13 -16.40
CA VAL A 137 5.33 -13.60 -15.87
C VAL A 137 4.77 -14.75 -16.70
N PHE A 138 4.88 -14.65 -18.02
CA PHE A 138 4.46 -15.71 -18.94
C PHE A 138 5.26 -16.99 -18.73
N ARG A 139 6.61 -16.89 -18.68
CA ARG A 139 7.47 -18.05 -18.42
C ARG A 139 7.21 -18.69 -17.04
N ALA A 140 7.03 -17.87 -16.03
CA ALA A 140 6.72 -18.37 -14.70
C ALA A 140 5.33 -19.06 -14.66
N ALA A 141 4.34 -18.53 -15.39
CA ALA A 141 3.02 -19.16 -15.47
C ALA A 141 3.08 -20.53 -16.15
N LEU A 142 3.87 -20.69 -17.21
CA LEU A 142 4.06 -21.99 -17.87
C LEU A 142 4.71 -23.04 -16.96
N GLN A 143 5.55 -22.61 -16.01
CA GLN A 143 6.21 -23.51 -15.05
C GLN A 143 5.37 -23.80 -13.83
N SER A 144 4.53 -22.85 -13.44
CA SER A 144 3.65 -22.92 -12.28
C SER A 144 2.25 -23.32 -12.74
N ARG A 145 1.65 -24.29 -12.10
CA ARG A 145 0.23 -24.60 -12.33
C ARG A 145 -0.73 -23.72 -11.49
N ASP A 146 -0.22 -22.64 -10.96
CA ASP A 146 -0.94 -21.65 -10.18
C ASP A 146 -0.82 -20.27 -10.81
N ILE A 147 -1.62 -19.33 -10.31
CA ILE A 147 -1.59 -17.93 -10.77
C ILE A 147 -0.28 -17.28 -10.37
N VAL A 148 0.39 -16.75 -11.36
CA VAL A 148 1.61 -15.95 -11.20
C VAL A 148 1.25 -14.48 -11.27
N THR A 149 1.73 -13.72 -10.30
CA THR A 149 1.63 -12.26 -10.27
C THR A 149 3.00 -11.66 -10.56
N GLY A 150 3.05 -10.77 -11.52
CA GLY A 150 4.27 -10.04 -11.88
C GLY A 150 4.52 -8.83 -10.99
N THR A 151 5.46 -8.01 -11.42
CA THR A 151 5.74 -6.71 -10.80
C THR A 151 4.97 -5.60 -11.51
N TYR A 152 4.80 -4.47 -10.84
CA TYR A 152 4.27 -3.27 -11.48
C TYR A 152 5.17 -2.81 -12.63
N ALA A 153 4.58 -2.63 -13.80
CA ALA A 153 5.24 -2.11 -14.98
C ALA A 153 4.32 -1.12 -15.70
N ILE A 154 4.92 -0.16 -16.39
CA ILE A 154 4.13 0.74 -17.23
C ILE A 154 3.64 -0.03 -18.45
N SER A 155 2.33 -0.15 -18.59
CA SER A 155 1.73 -0.80 -19.76
C SER A 155 2.07 -0.01 -21.02
N PRO A 156 2.60 -0.65 -22.06
CA PRO A 156 2.86 0.01 -23.33
C PRO A 156 1.56 0.42 -24.04
N ILE A 157 0.43 -0.18 -23.68
CA ILE A 157 -0.88 0.08 -24.29
C ILE A 157 -1.56 1.26 -23.60
N PHE A 158 -1.57 1.25 -22.27
CA PHE A 158 -2.36 2.22 -21.48
C PHE A 158 -1.54 3.35 -20.88
N GLN A 159 -0.21 3.32 -21.02
CA GLN A 159 0.74 4.33 -20.51
C GLN A 159 0.58 4.61 -19.00
N ARG A 160 0.16 3.60 -18.25
CA ARG A 160 -0.03 3.67 -16.80
C ARG A 160 0.49 2.40 -16.10
N PRO A 161 0.83 2.47 -14.82
CA PRO A 161 1.26 1.31 -14.05
C PRO A 161 0.17 0.23 -14.04
N THR A 162 0.55 -0.98 -14.43
CA THR A 162 -0.30 -2.17 -14.40
C THR A 162 0.41 -3.32 -13.71
N LEU A 163 -0.36 -4.18 -13.08
CA LEU A 163 0.11 -5.43 -12.51
C LEU A 163 -0.42 -6.58 -13.37
N ASN A 164 0.49 -7.41 -13.85
CA ASN A 164 0.13 -8.54 -14.70
C ASN A 164 -0.09 -9.79 -13.88
N HIS A 165 -1.17 -10.51 -14.20
CA HIS A 165 -1.46 -11.84 -13.65
C HIS A 165 -1.56 -12.82 -14.80
N ALA A 166 -1.01 -14.01 -14.64
CA ALA A 166 -1.08 -15.09 -15.62
C ALA A 166 -1.37 -16.43 -14.96
N LEU A 167 -2.11 -17.28 -15.66
CA LEU A 167 -2.40 -18.67 -15.30
C LEU A 167 -2.22 -19.52 -16.55
N ALA A 168 -1.43 -20.59 -16.44
CA ALA A 168 -1.33 -21.61 -17.47
C ALA A 168 -2.46 -22.65 -17.32
N VAL A 169 -2.96 -23.15 -18.43
CA VAL A 169 -4.06 -24.14 -18.53
C VAL A 169 -3.56 -25.38 -19.28
#